data_ae180de392991172389bc38e777f664a
#
_entry.id   ae180de392991172389bc38e777f664a
#
_cell.length_a   1.000
_cell.length_b   1.000
_cell.length_c   1.000
_cell.angle_alpha   90.00
_cell.angle_beta   90.00
_cell.angle_gamma   90.00
#
_symmetry.space_group_name_H-M   'P 1'
#
loop_
_entity.id
_entity.type
_entity.pdbx_description
1 polymer ?
#
loop_
_entity_poly.entity_id
_entity_poly.type
_entity_poly.pdbx_seq_one_letter_code
_entity_poly.pdbx_strand_id
1 'polypeptide(L)'
;MLKLNYMSTLFVGIDVSSKTNAVYAMDFEENKYISSSFGNNQPGADQLVNMIAECMQKHKNLDTVLIVLESTSVYSVHISNFLSTSEVLMPYKPYVFCVNPKAASNYRKSYIGMEKTDPTDAYLIADFGRVGRTKKLEPWRGGQFISLKRLTRHRMHLSECIT
;
A
#
# COMPACT_ATOMS: atom_id res chain seq x y z
N MET A 1 -7.43 11.89 13.82
CA MET A 1 -8.04 10.69 13.28
C MET A 1 -8.50 10.99 11.86
N LEU A 2 -8.04 10.24 10.87
CA LEU A 2 -8.41 10.43 9.47
C LEU A 2 -9.94 10.22 9.32
N LYS A 3 -10.64 11.25 8.85
CA LYS A 3 -12.05 11.12 8.47
C LYS A 3 -12.12 10.69 7.01
N LEU A 4 -12.07 9.40 6.75
CA LEU A 4 -12.25 8.80 5.42
C LEU A 4 -13.73 8.49 5.20
N ASN A 5 -14.25 8.91 4.03
CA ASN A 5 -15.53 8.41 3.55
C ASN A 5 -15.28 7.12 2.76
N TYR A 6 -15.53 5.98 3.39
CA TYR A 6 -15.26 4.67 2.78
C TYR A 6 -16.07 4.42 1.51
N MET A 7 -17.27 5.01 1.41
CA MET A 7 -18.16 4.83 0.24
C MET A 7 -17.63 5.54 -1.03
N SER A 8 -16.80 6.56 -0.87
CA SER A 8 -16.17 7.27 -1.99
C SER A 8 -14.66 7.00 -2.10
N THR A 9 -14.18 5.91 -1.49
CA THR A 9 -12.77 5.55 -1.45
C THR A 9 -12.46 4.38 -2.39
N LEU A 10 -11.45 4.54 -3.25
CA LEU A 10 -10.81 3.43 -3.97
C LEU A 10 -9.78 2.79 -3.05
N PHE A 11 -9.93 1.51 -2.76
CA PHE A 11 -8.99 0.71 -1.97
C PHE A 11 -8.04 -0.03 -2.89
N VAL A 12 -6.77 0.28 -2.79
CA VAL A 12 -5.71 -0.30 -3.62
C VAL A 12 -4.79 -1.14 -2.73
N GLY A 13 -4.69 -2.41 -3.01
CA GLY A 13 -3.75 -3.33 -2.37
C GLY A 13 -2.58 -3.64 -3.29
N ILE A 14 -1.37 -3.59 -2.74
CA ILE A 14 -0.14 -3.88 -3.49
C ILE A 14 0.67 -4.93 -2.75
N ASP A 15 0.81 -6.09 -3.37
CA ASP A 15 1.79 -7.10 -2.94
C ASP A 15 3.13 -6.82 -3.62
N VAL A 16 4.14 -6.46 -2.80
CA VAL A 16 5.43 -5.96 -3.28
C VAL A 16 6.46 -7.07 -3.30
N SER A 17 7.02 -7.35 -4.46
CA SER A 17 8.18 -8.22 -4.62
C SER A 17 9.41 -7.48 -5.16
N SER A 18 10.52 -8.18 -5.29
CA SER A 18 11.77 -7.58 -5.79
C SER A 18 11.69 -7.14 -7.25
N LYS A 19 10.91 -7.82 -8.08
CA LYS A 19 10.83 -7.58 -9.53
C LYS A 19 9.49 -7.02 -9.98
N THR A 20 8.41 -7.46 -9.36
CA THR A 20 7.03 -7.14 -9.74
C THR A 20 6.18 -6.79 -8.54
N ASN A 21 5.18 -5.97 -8.76
CA ASN A 21 4.15 -5.63 -7.78
C ASN A 21 2.81 -6.12 -8.32
N ALA A 22 2.14 -7.02 -7.61
CA ALA A 22 0.76 -7.35 -7.92
C ALA A 22 -0.16 -6.30 -7.28
N VAL A 23 -1.15 -5.84 -8.06
CA VAL A 23 -2.04 -4.75 -7.65
C VAL A 23 -3.48 -5.17 -7.83
N TYR A 24 -4.29 -4.89 -6.82
CA TYR A 24 -5.73 -5.03 -6.85
C TYR A 24 -6.39 -3.76 -6.35
N ALA A 25 -7.41 -3.28 -7.06
CA ALA A 25 -8.18 -2.12 -6.62
C ALA A 25 -9.68 -2.37 -6.70
N MET A 26 -10.39 -1.94 -5.66
CA MET A 26 -11.84 -2.10 -5.51
C MET A 26 -12.45 -0.94 -4.73
N ASP A 27 -13.77 -0.77 -4.82
CA ASP A 27 -14.52 0.12 -3.95
C ASP A 27 -14.96 -0.58 -2.64
N PHE A 28 -15.80 0.09 -1.88
CA PHE A 28 -16.32 -0.44 -0.62
C PHE A 28 -17.24 -1.67 -0.79
N GLU A 29 -17.95 -1.75 -1.91
CA GLU A 29 -18.84 -2.86 -2.27
C GLU A 29 -18.10 -4.04 -2.93
N GLU A 30 -16.77 -4.01 -2.98
CA GLU A 30 -15.90 -5.01 -3.61
C GLU A 30 -15.99 -5.06 -5.15
N ASN A 31 -16.56 -4.04 -5.79
CA ASN A 31 -16.48 -3.93 -7.24
C ASN A 31 -15.03 -3.77 -7.67
N LYS A 32 -14.54 -4.71 -8.46
CA LYS A 32 -13.17 -4.74 -8.95
C LYS A 32 -12.97 -3.72 -10.07
N TYR A 33 -11.96 -2.86 -9.93
CA TYR A 33 -11.54 -1.90 -10.95
C TYR A 33 -10.20 -2.22 -11.58
N ILE A 34 -9.21 -2.66 -10.77
CA ILE A 34 -7.87 -3.00 -11.23
C ILE A 34 -7.49 -4.37 -10.70
N SER A 35 -6.90 -5.21 -11.57
CA SER A 35 -6.21 -6.44 -11.18
C SER A 35 -5.10 -6.65 -12.21
N SER A 36 -3.86 -6.32 -11.85
CA SER A 36 -2.72 -6.30 -12.77
C SER A 36 -1.40 -6.46 -12.02
N SER A 37 -0.32 -6.63 -12.77
CA SER A 37 1.04 -6.64 -12.24
C SER A 37 1.90 -5.61 -12.96
N PHE A 38 2.76 -4.93 -12.20
CA PHE A 38 3.65 -3.89 -12.68
C PHE A 38 5.08 -4.20 -12.25
N GLY A 39 6.07 -3.79 -13.04
CA GLY A 39 7.47 -3.88 -12.66
C GLY A 39 7.75 -3.07 -11.39
N ASN A 40 8.59 -3.60 -10.48
CA ASN A 40 9.06 -2.82 -9.33
C ASN A 40 10.23 -1.91 -9.74
N ASN A 41 9.93 -0.98 -10.65
CA ASN A 41 10.83 0.00 -11.22
C ASN A 41 10.04 1.27 -11.57
N GLN A 42 10.73 2.33 -12.00
CA GLN A 42 10.09 3.61 -12.32
C GLN A 42 8.99 3.49 -13.40
N PRO A 43 9.21 2.84 -14.56
CA PRO A 43 8.14 2.68 -15.56
C PRO A 43 6.90 1.94 -15.03
N GLY A 44 7.09 0.91 -14.20
CA GLY A 44 5.99 0.18 -13.60
C GLY A 44 5.22 1.02 -12.57
N ALA A 45 5.91 1.85 -11.79
CA ALA A 45 5.29 2.77 -10.86
C ALA A 45 4.48 3.86 -11.60
N ASP A 46 5.01 4.40 -12.70
CA ASP A 46 4.30 5.36 -13.55
C ASP A 46 3.03 4.75 -14.18
N GLN A 47 3.11 3.51 -14.68
CA GLN A 47 1.96 2.78 -15.20
C GLN A 47 0.87 2.60 -14.14
N LEU A 48 1.25 2.21 -12.91
CA LEU A 48 0.33 2.03 -11.79
C LEU A 48 -0.38 3.34 -11.45
N VAL A 49 0.35 4.44 -11.30
CA VAL A 49 -0.21 5.76 -10.98
C VAL A 49 -1.19 6.23 -12.05
N ASN A 50 -0.82 6.08 -13.33
CA ASN A 50 -1.69 6.45 -14.44
C ASN A 50 -2.97 5.60 -14.47
N MET A 51 -2.88 4.30 -14.22
CA MET A 51 -4.03 3.41 -14.17
C MET A 51 -4.98 3.75 -13.01
N ILE A 52 -4.45 4.10 -11.84
CA ILE A 52 -5.26 4.58 -10.71
C ILE A 52 -5.95 5.90 -11.09
N ALA A 53 -5.22 6.85 -11.66
CA ALA A 53 -5.79 8.13 -12.06
C ALA A 53 -6.89 8.00 -13.12
N GLU A 54 -6.69 7.15 -14.13
CA GLU A 54 -7.72 6.84 -15.14
C GLU A 54 -8.96 6.20 -14.50
N CYS A 55 -8.77 5.29 -13.55
CA CYS A 55 -9.87 4.70 -12.80
C CYS A 55 -10.67 5.78 -12.06
N MET A 56 -10.00 6.66 -11.33
CA MET A 56 -10.63 7.77 -10.59
C MET A 56 -11.32 8.76 -11.52
N GLN A 57 -10.78 9.03 -12.71
CA GLN A 57 -11.41 9.89 -13.70
C GLN A 57 -12.71 9.32 -14.27
N LYS A 58 -12.75 8.01 -14.47
CA LYS A 58 -13.93 7.30 -14.98
C LYS A 58 -15.03 7.17 -13.94
N HIS A 59 -14.68 7.03 -12.67
CA HIS A 59 -15.61 6.77 -11.57
C HIS A 59 -15.74 8.00 -10.65
N LYS A 60 -16.60 8.95 -11.03
CA LYS A 60 -16.78 10.24 -10.34
C LYS A 60 -17.38 10.14 -8.92
N ASN A 61 -17.90 8.99 -8.54
CA ASN A 61 -18.33 8.69 -7.19
C ASN A 61 -17.16 8.43 -6.22
N LEU A 62 -15.94 8.24 -6.76
CA LEU A 62 -14.71 8.06 -5.98
C LEU A 62 -13.94 9.39 -5.91
N ASP A 63 -13.51 9.79 -4.73
CA ASP A 63 -12.78 11.04 -4.47
C ASP A 63 -11.47 10.85 -3.69
N THR A 64 -11.28 9.67 -3.14
CA THR A 64 -10.14 9.35 -2.27
C THR A 64 -9.51 8.03 -2.68
N VAL A 65 -8.19 7.94 -2.65
CA VAL A 65 -7.43 6.71 -2.87
C VAL A 65 -6.75 6.28 -1.59
N LEU A 66 -7.06 5.08 -1.10
CA LEU A 66 -6.39 4.46 0.03
C LEU A 66 -5.55 3.29 -0.46
N ILE A 67 -4.23 3.44 -0.37
CA ILE A 67 -3.26 2.46 -0.85
C ILE A 67 -2.68 1.72 0.35
N VAL A 68 -2.76 0.41 0.34
CA VAL A 68 -2.15 -0.46 1.35
C VAL A 68 -1.12 -1.34 0.67
N LEU A 69 0.05 -1.45 1.27
CA LEU A 69 1.09 -2.36 0.81
C LEU A 69 1.77 -3.06 1.98
N GLU A 70 2.25 -4.26 1.73
CA GLU A 70 3.02 -4.98 2.73
C GLU A 70 4.43 -4.40 2.85
N SER A 71 4.87 -4.18 4.10
CA SER A 71 6.22 -3.64 4.39
C SER A 71 7.30 -4.71 4.19
N THR A 72 7.56 -5.06 2.94
CA THR A 72 8.51 -6.10 2.56
C THR A 72 9.91 -5.49 2.38
N SER A 73 10.70 -5.41 3.47
CA SER A 73 12.09 -4.94 3.43
C SER A 73 12.26 -3.56 2.78
N VAL A 74 13.33 -3.39 1.98
CA VAL A 74 13.63 -2.13 1.26
C VAL A 74 12.78 -1.92 0.01
N TYR A 75 12.21 -3.00 -0.54
CA TYR A 75 11.45 -2.95 -1.80
C TYR A 75 10.20 -2.10 -1.71
N SER A 76 9.52 -2.11 -0.56
CA SER A 76 8.31 -1.31 -0.34
C SER A 76 8.58 0.18 -0.13
N VAL A 77 9.80 0.57 0.27
CA VAL A 77 10.13 1.97 0.60
C VAL A 77 10.04 2.89 -0.60
N HIS A 78 10.61 2.46 -1.75
CA HIS A 78 10.65 3.28 -2.96
C HIS A 78 9.25 3.50 -3.51
N ILE A 79 8.46 2.43 -3.64
CA ILE A 79 7.10 2.53 -4.16
C ILE A 79 6.19 3.32 -3.21
N SER A 80 6.35 3.18 -1.88
CA SER A 80 5.59 3.98 -0.90
C SER A 80 5.88 5.47 -1.01
N ASN A 81 7.17 5.84 -1.15
CA ASN A 81 7.55 7.23 -1.37
C ASN A 81 6.95 7.77 -2.65
N PHE A 82 7.10 7.04 -3.75
CA PHE A 82 6.62 7.44 -5.06
C PHE A 82 5.10 7.68 -5.05
N LEU A 83 4.32 6.73 -4.52
CA LEU A 83 2.87 6.84 -4.45
C LEU A 83 2.39 7.97 -3.53
N SER A 84 3.09 8.21 -2.41
CA SER A 84 2.71 9.26 -1.47
C SER A 84 3.04 10.68 -1.93
N THR A 85 3.96 10.83 -2.89
CA THR A 85 4.41 12.12 -3.44
C THR A 85 4.01 12.34 -4.89
N SER A 86 3.26 11.42 -5.49
CA SER A 86 2.85 11.50 -6.88
C SER A 86 1.89 12.66 -7.11
N GLU A 87 2.31 13.64 -7.91
CA GLU A 87 1.47 14.78 -8.31
C GLU A 87 0.20 14.36 -9.05
N VAL A 88 0.26 13.25 -9.79
CA VAL A 88 -0.87 12.67 -10.53
C VAL A 88 -1.97 12.18 -9.57
N LEU A 89 -1.60 11.67 -8.41
CA LEU A 89 -2.55 11.16 -7.41
C LEU A 89 -3.01 12.23 -6.42
N MET A 90 -2.32 13.37 -6.29
CA MET A 90 -2.66 14.42 -5.32
C MET A 90 -4.12 14.90 -5.39
N PRO A 91 -4.76 15.06 -6.58
CA PRO A 91 -6.17 15.42 -6.66
C PRO A 91 -7.11 14.44 -5.96
N TYR A 92 -6.70 13.18 -5.80
CA TYR A 92 -7.46 12.09 -5.22
C TYR A 92 -7.06 11.76 -3.78
N LYS A 93 -6.36 12.68 -3.10
CA LYS A 93 -5.98 12.57 -1.68
C LYS A 93 -5.38 11.18 -1.33
N PRO A 94 -4.22 10.82 -1.88
CA PRO A 94 -3.65 9.49 -1.68
C PRO A 94 -3.23 9.28 -0.23
N TYR A 95 -3.74 8.24 0.40
CA TYR A 95 -3.29 7.76 1.70
C TYR A 95 -2.55 6.44 1.52
N VAL A 96 -1.27 6.42 1.81
CA VAL A 96 -0.41 5.24 1.66
C VAL A 96 -0.13 4.64 3.04
N PHE A 97 -0.43 3.36 3.23
CA PHE A 97 -0.19 2.63 4.45
C PHE A 97 0.71 1.43 4.22
N CYS A 98 1.74 1.30 5.04
CA CYS A 98 2.61 0.12 5.05
C CYS A 98 2.20 -0.80 6.20
N VAL A 99 1.74 -2.00 5.87
CA VAL A 99 1.27 -2.99 6.84
C VAL A 99 2.41 -3.94 7.21
N ASN A 100 2.52 -4.27 8.49
CA ASN A 100 3.46 -5.27 8.95
C ASN A 100 3.12 -6.64 8.34
N PRO A 101 4.10 -7.39 7.79
CA PRO A 101 3.89 -8.71 7.17
C PRO A 101 3.15 -9.69 8.09
N LYS A 102 3.43 -9.66 9.39
CA LYS A 102 2.72 -10.50 10.37
C LYS A 102 1.23 -10.16 10.46
N ALA A 103 0.87 -8.87 10.37
CA ALA A 103 -0.53 -8.45 10.39
C ALA A 103 -1.26 -8.86 9.10
N ALA A 104 -0.63 -8.70 7.94
CA ALA A 104 -1.15 -9.16 6.65
C ALA A 104 -1.33 -10.68 6.64
N SER A 105 -0.32 -11.44 7.07
CA SER A 105 -0.38 -12.91 7.18
C SER A 105 -1.48 -13.39 8.14
N ASN A 106 -1.66 -12.74 9.29
CA ASN A 106 -2.74 -13.09 10.21
C ASN A 106 -4.13 -12.77 9.62
N TYR A 107 -4.24 -11.66 8.89
CA TYR A 107 -5.48 -11.30 8.20
C TYR A 107 -5.83 -12.34 7.12
N ARG A 108 -4.84 -12.78 6.35
CA ARG A 108 -5.01 -13.86 5.37
C ARG A 108 -5.59 -15.13 5.95
N LYS A 109 -5.18 -15.53 7.17
CA LYS A 109 -5.69 -16.74 7.84
C LYS A 109 -7.19 -16.72 8.10
N SER A 110 -7.85 -15.56 8.08
CA SER A 110 -9.31 -15.46 8.22
C SER A 110 -10.06 -15.85 6.94
N TYR A 111 -9.36 -15.99 5.80
CA TYR A 111 -9.92 -16.41 4.51
C TYR A 111 -9.62 -17.87 4.26
N ILE A 112 -10.53 -18.75 4.66
CA ILE A 112 -10.39 -20.20 4.53
C ILE A 112 -10.58 -20.61 3.07
N GLY A 113 -9.69 -21.47 2.54
CA GLY A 113 -9.81 -22.04 1.19
C GLY A 113 -9.35 -21.12 0.05
N MET A 114 -8.83 -19.94 0.34
CA MET A 114 -8.32 -19.05 -0.69
C MET A 114 -6.88 -19.44 -1.08
N GLU A 115 -6.67 -19.75 -2.37
CA GLU A 115 -5.35 -20.10 -2.88
C GLU A 115 -4.35 -18.95 -2.75
N LYS A 116 -3.09 -19.31 -2.50
CA LYS A 116 -2.00 -18.33 -2.41
C LYS A 116 -1.47 -18.01 -3.80
N THR A 117 -1.88 -16.84 -4.32
CA THR A 117 -1.37 -16.25 -5.55
C THR A 117 -1.13 -14.76 -5.34
N ASP A 118 -0.23 -14.16 -6.12
CA ASP A 118 0.06 -12.72 -6.02
C ASP A 118 -1.20 -11.83 -6.18
N PRO A 119 -2.13 -12.10 -7.13
CA PRO A 119 -3.38 -11.36 -7.22
C PRO A 119 -4.28 -11.51 -5.99
N THR A 120 -4.31 -12.71 -5.39
CA THR A 120 -5.08 -12.96 -4.17
C THR A 120 -4.48 -12.23 -2.98
N ASP A 121 -3.16 -12.19 -2.87
CA ASP A 121 -2.47 -11.46 -1.82
C ASP A 121 -2.71 -9.95 -1.96
N ALA A 122 -2.65 -9.39 -3.18
CA ALA A 122 -3.00 -8.00 -3.45
C ALA A 122 -4.46 -7.68 -3.11
N TYR A 123 -5.41 -8.58 -3.43
CA TYR A 123 -6.83 -8.45 -3.03
C TYR A 123 -6.96 -8.37 -1.50
N LEU A 124 -6.35 -9.29 -0.76
CA LEU A 124 -6.43 -9.32 0.70
C LEU A 124 -5.82 -8.07 1.35
N ILE A 125 -4.76 -7.51 0.74
CA ILE A 125 -4.16 -6.26 1.18
C ILE A 125 -5.11 -5.08 0.93
N ALA A 126 -5.81 -5.04 -0.21
CA ALA A 126 -6.82 -4.02 -0.49
C ALA A 126 -8.00 -4.13 0.49
N ASP A 127 -8.47 -5.35 0.72
CA ASP A 127 -9.57 -5.64 1.65
C ASP A 127 -9.21 -5.29 3.10
N PHE A 128 -7.98 -5.48 3.53
CA PHE A 128 -7.47 -5.01 4.82
C PHE A 128 -7.70 -3.50 5.00
N GLY A 129 -7.50 -2.71 3.96
CA GLY A 129 -7.80 -1.28 3.93
C GLY A 129 -9.30 -1.01 3.99
N ARG A 130 -10.09 -1.71 3.15
CA ARG A 130 -11.54 -1.57 3.01
C ARG A 130 -12.29 -1.81 4.31
N VAL A 131 -11.96 -2.86 5.05
CA VAL A 131 -12.57 -3.17 6.35
C VAL A 131 -12.05 -2.29 7.50
N GLY A 132 -11.24 -1.30 7.21
CA GLY A 132 -10.81 -0.28 8.19
C GLY A 132 -9.71 -0.72 9.14
N ARG A 133 -8.94 -1.76 8.82
CA ARG A 133 -7.80 -2.19 9.64
C ARG A 133 -6.65 -1.18 9.65
N THR A 134 -6.66 -0.21 8.73
CA THR A 134 -5.70 0.89 8.69
C THR A 134 -5.99 2.02 9.68
N LYS A 135 -7.16 2.07 10.34
CA LYS A 135 -7.57 3.15 11.26
C LYS A 135 -6.59 3.42 12.40
N LYS A 136 -5.85 2.40 12.84
CA LYS A 136 -4.84 2.50 13.91
C LYS A 136 -3.43 2.66 13.38
N LEU A 137 -3.25 2.67 12.07
CA LEU A 137 -1.97 2.87 11.43
C LEU A 137 -1.78 4.35 11.09
N GLU A 138 -0.52 4.78 11.05
CA GLU A 138 -0.18 6.08 10.52
C GLU A 138 0.12 5.97 9.03
N PRO A 139 -0.36 6.93 8.22
CA PRO A 139 0.01 7.02 6.82
C PRO A 139 1.53 7.15 6.67
N TRP A 140 2.03 6.73 5.54
CA TRP A 140 3.43 6.84 5.19
C TRP A 140 3.94 8.28 5.32
N ARG A 141 4.97 8.49 6.13
CA ARG A 141 5.54 9.81 6.43
C ARG A 141 6.79 10.15 5.63
N GLY A 142 7.14 9.31 4.67
CA GLY A 142 8.35 9.48 3.84
C GLY A 142 9.56 8.71 4.35
N GLY A 143 10.56 8.58 3.46
CA GLY A 143 11.79 7.80 3.71
C GLY A 143 12.68 8.34 4.81
N GLN A 144 12.56 9.62 5.15
CA GLN A 144 13.35 10.27 6.21
C GLN A 144 13.17 9.58 7.57
N PHE A 145 11.95 9.20 7.93
CA PHE A 145 11.66 8.48 9.18
C PHE A 145 12.28 7.08 9.21
N ILE A 146 12.35 6.39 8.07
CA ILE A 146 13.04 5.10 7.97
C ILE A 146 14.54 5.27 8.13
N SER A 147 15.12 6.29 7.51
CA SER A 147 16.54 6.62 7.65
C SER A 147 16.89 6.93 9.09
N LEU A 148 16.09 7.75 9.76
CA LEU A 148 16.28 8.05 11.18
C LEU A 148 16.18 6.79 12.05
N LYS A 149 15.19 5.95 11.83
CA LYS A 149 15.01 4.65 12.53
C LYS A 149 16.21 3.72 12.32
N ARG A 150 16.76 3.66 11.10
CA ARG A 150 17.97 2.86 10.80
C ARG A 150 19.20 3.41 11.52
N LEU A 151 19.43 4.72 11.48
CA LEU A 151 20.53 5.37 12.17
C LEU A 151 20.45 5.17 13.70
N THR A 152 19.26 5.29 14.26
CA THR A 152 19.04 5.07 15.70
C THR A 152 19.34 3.63 16.11
N ARG A 153 18.89 2.64 15.33
CA ARG A 153 19.19 1.22 15.56
C ARG A 153 20.68 0.92 15.43
N HIS A 154 21.31 1.49 14.40
CA HIS A 154 22.75 1.34 14.19
C HIS A 154 23.56 1.91 15.37
N ARG A 155 23.18 3.10 15.86
CA ARG A 155 23.78 3.70 17.06
C ARG A 155 23.63 2.81 18.28
N MET A 156 22.43 2.24 18.51
CA MET A 156 22.21 1.31 19.63
C MET A 156 23.13 0.10 19.52
N HIS A 157 23.19 -0.52 18.34
CA HIS A 157 24.05 -1.68 18.11
C HIS A 157 25.54 -1.37 18.36
N LEU A 158 26.03 -0.22 17.88
CA LEU A 158 27.40 0.20 18.16
C LEU A 158 27.63 0.42 19.66
N SER A 159 26.66 1.00 20.39
CA SER A 159 26.78 1.18 21.84
C SER A 159 26.86 -0.15 22.59
N GLU A 160 26.09 -1.17 22.16
CA GLU A 160 26.10 -2.52 22.72
C GLU A 160 27.43 -3.26 22.43
N CYS A 161 28.10 -2.97 21.31
CA CYS A 161 29.39 -3.56 20.97
C CYS A 161 30.59 -2.93 21.76
N ILE A 162 30.41 -1.77 22.38
CA ILE A 162 31.47 -1.04 23.11
C ILE A 162 31.43 -1.35 24.62
N THR A 163 30.32 -1.89 25.10
CA THR A 163 30.16 -2.37 26.49
C THR A 163 30.58 -3.81 26.63
#